data_ed2a01baa1b6c233ea79d28b6cd2abf4
#
_entry.id   ed2a01baa1b6c233ea79d28b6cd2abf4
#
_cell.length_a   1.000
_cell.length_b   1.000
_cell.length_c   1.000
_cell.angle_alpha   90.00
_cell.angle_beta   90.00
_cell.angle_gamma   90.00
#
_symmetry.space_group_name_H-M   'P 1'
#
loop_
_entity.id
_entity.type
_entity.pdbx_description
1 polymer ?
#
loop_
_entity_poly.entity_id
_entity_poly.type
_entity_poly.pdbx_seq_one_letter_code
_entity_poly.pdbx_strand_id
1 'polypeptide(L)'
;MTTQPVDNGARAAWSRPTSFERFAGTCAVLAGVAGFLYAVAFVVLQNVLLSGLFLMLGGLLSTAVLVAVYERLRETDASFALWALLLGIAGALGSAVHGGYDLANAINPPPSIPDLPNPVDPRGLLTFGVAGAALFVVAWLILRGGRFPKGLGYLAYLSAVLLVALYLGRLVILEPTSPVILVPALLNGFLVNPALYIWLGLAFLRGGGS
;
A
#
# COMPACT_ATOMS: atom_id res chain seq x y z
N MET A 1 45.33 34.13 -15.57
CA MET A 1 44.18 33.74 -14.78
C MET A 1 43.24 32.93 -15.69
N THR A 2 43.35 31.63 -15.66
CA THR A 2 42.48 30.69 -16.42
C THR A 2 41.35 30.28 -15.55
N THR A 3 40.17 30.84 -15.82
CA THR A 3 38.92 30.40 -15.20
C THR A 3 38.55 29.03 -15.75
N GLN A 4 38.71 27.97 -14.95
CA GLN A 4 38.15 26.68 -15.29
C GLN A 4 36.60 26.80 -15.30
N PRO A 5 35.92 26.26 -16.33
CA PRO A 5 34.48 26.16 -16.30
C PRO A 5 34.08 25.21 -15.18
N VAL A 6 33.25 25.71 -14.27
CA VAL A 6 32.57 24.86 -13.26
C VAL A 6 31.67 23.92 -14.04
N ASP A 7 32.09 22.66 -14.10
CA ASP A 7 31.27 21.58 -14.67
C ASP A 7 30.06 21.32 -13.77
N ASN A 8 28.99 22.06 -14.04
CA ASN A 8 27.66 21.86 -13.41
C ASN A 8 26.95 20.60 -13.92
N GLY A 9 27.68 19.64 -14.43
CA GLY A 9 27.22 18.41 -15.06
C GLY A 9 27.16 17.18 -14.15
N ALA A 10 27.22 17.33 -12.85
CA ALA A 10 26.85 16.22 -11.97
C ALA A 10 25.32 15.97 -12.00
N ARG A 11 24.79 15.62 -13.18
CA ARG A 11 23.55 14.87 -13.27
C ARG A 11 23.72 13.69 -12.34
N ALA A 12 22.93 13.65 -11.26
CA ALA A 12 22.92 12.55 -10.31
C ALA A 12 22.91 11.24 -11.10
N ALA A 13 24.07 10.57 -11.17
CA ALA A 13 24.18 9.29 -11.84
C ALA A 13 23.27 8.35 -11.07
N TRP A 14 22.17 7.99 -11.68
CA TRP A 14 21.21 7.04 -11.13
C TRP A 14 21.97 5.76 -10.86
N SER A 15 22.25 5.50 -9.58
CA SER A 15 22.92 4.29 -9.16
C SER A 15 22.05 3.08 -9.54
N ARG A 16 22.69 2.00 -9.99
CA ARG A 16 22.00 0.74 -10.24
C ARG A 16 21.21 0.36 -9.00
N PRO A 17 19.97 -0.17 -9.14
CA PRO A 17 19.18 -0.55 -8.00
C PRO A 17 19.95 -1.56 -7.13
N THR A 18 19.89 -1.38 -5.82
CA THR A 18 20.48 -2.31 -4.86
C THR A 18 19.81 -3.67 -4.94
N SER A 19 20.43 -4.70 -4.36
CA SER A 19 19.81 -6.03 -4.28
C SER A 19 18.46 -5.98 -3.54
N PHE A 20 18.39 -5.16 -2.46
CA PHE A 20 17.16 -5.00 -1.70
C PHE A 20 16.08 -4.24 -2.48
N GLU A 21 16.43 -3.19 -3.23
CA GLU A 21 15.46 -2.50 -4.09
C GLU A 21 14.88 -3.40 -5.17
N ARG A 22 15.70 -4.28 -5.76
CA ARG A 22 15.19 -5.29 -6.72
C ARG A 22 14.24 -6.27 -6.07
N PHE A 23 14.57 -6.76 -4.88
CA PHE A 23 13.69 -7.63 -4.10
C PHE A 23 12.38 -6.90 -3.75
N ALA A 24 12.44 -5.70 -3.20
CA ALA A 24 11.27 -4.89 -2.87
C ALA A 24 10.43 -4.54 -4.12
N GLY A 25 11.08 -4.29 -5.26
CA GLY A 25 10.40 -4.07 -6.53
C GLY A 25 9.59 -5.30 -6.98
N THR A 26 10.17 -6.50 -6.83
CA THR A 26 9.45 -7.75 -7.10
C THR A 26 8.30 -7.94 -6.11
N CYS A 27 8.54 -7.70 -4.81
CA CYS A 27 7.49 -7.74 -3.79
C CYS A 27 6.35 -6.76 -4.10
N ALA A 28 6.67 -5.57 -4.61
CA ALA A 28 5.66 -4.58 -4.97
C ALA A 28 4.77 -5.07 -6.13
N VAL A 29 5.36 -5.61 -7.20
CA VAL A 29 4.58 -6.18 -8.30
C VAL A 29 3.68 -7.32 -7.80
N LEU A 30 4.23 -8.23 -7.00
CA LEU A 30 3.46 -9.33 -6.42
C LEU A 30 2.37 -8.85 -5.45
N ALA A 31 2.63 -7.81 -4.65
CA ALA A 31 1.63 -7.19 -3.77
C ALA A 31 0.50 -6.54 -4.58
N GLY A 32 0.81 -5.88 -5.70
CA GLY A 32 -0.19 -5.34 -6.62
C GLY A 32 -1.08 -6.42 -7.22
N VAL A 33 -0.47 -7.53 -7.66
CA VAL A 33 -1.20 -8.70 -8.17
C VAL A 33 -2.06 -9.34 -7.07
N ALA A 34 -1.50 -9.54 -5.87
CA ALA A 34 -2.24 -10.08 -4.73
C ALA A 34 -3.43 -9.18 -4.34
N GLY A 35 -3.24 -7.85 -4.35
CA GLY A 35 -4.32 -6.89 -4.09
C GLY A 35 -5.46 -6.97 -5.11
N PHE A 36 -5.13 -7.11 -6.40
CA PHE A 36 -6.12 -7.34 -7.45
C PHE A 36 -6.87 -8.68 -7.24
N LEU A 37 -6.12 -9.76 -6.99
CA LEU A 37 -6.71 -11.08 -6.75
C LEU A 37 -7.56 -11.12 -5.47
N TYR A 38 -7.16 -10.35 -4.44
CA TYR A 38 -8.00 -10.13 -3.27
C TYR A 38 -9.35 -9.52 -3.65
N ALA A 39 -9.35 -8.45 -4.45
CA ALA A 39 -10.58 -7.80 -4.89
C ALA A 39 -11.46 -8.76 -5.72
N VAL A 40 -10.89 -9.55 -6.63
CA VAL A 40 -11.61 -10.59 -7.39
C VAL A 40 -12.18 -11.65 -6.45
N ALA A 41 -11.38 -12.18 -5.53
CA ALA A 41 -11.81 -13.24 -4.61
C ALA A 41 -12.91 -12.75 -3.68
N PHE A 42 -12.80 -11.52 -3.15
CA PHE A 42 -13.73 -10.95 -2.20
C PHE A 42 -15.05 -10.50 -2.86
N VAL A 43 -14.97 -9.75 -3.98
CA VAL A 43 -16.15 -9.12 -4.60
C VAL A 43 -16.83 -10.05 -5.60
N VAL A 44 -16.07 -10.71 -6.47
CA VAL A 44 -16.62 -11.48 -7.59
C VAL A 44 -16.87 -12.92 -7.19
N LEU A 45 -15.87 -13.59 -6.59
CA LEU A 45 -15.96 -14.99 -6.23
C LEU A 45 -16.63 -15.22 -4.86
N GLN A 46 -16.68 -14.18 -4.02
CA GLN A 46 -17.18 -14.24 -2.63
C GLN A 46 -16.54 -15.39 -1.84
N ASN A 47 -15.24 -15.63 -2.08
CA ASN A 47 -14.49 -16.74 -1.52
C ASN A 47 -13.57 -16.23 -0.40
N VAL A 48 -13.98 -16.47 0.86
CA VAL A 48 -13.26 -16.00 2.06
C VAL A 48 -11.87 -16.59 2.17
N LEU A 49 -11.66 -17.84 1.77
CA LEU A 49 -10.36 -18.50 1.83
C LEU A 49 -9.36 -17.81 0.89
N LEU A 50 -9.74 -17.59 -0.36
CA LEU A 50 -8.87 -16.94 -1.35
C LEU A 50 -8.64 -15.47 -1.01
N SER A 51 -9.68 -14.75 -0.59
CA SER A 51 -9.52 -13.34 -0.20
C SER A 51 -8.63 -13.21 1.04
N GLY A 52 -8.80 -14.04 2.06
CA GLY A 52 -7.93 -14.07 3.23
C GLY A 52 -6.48 -14.36 2.87
N LEU A 53 -6.23 -15.34 2.02
CA LEU A 53 -4.89 -15.68 1.54
C LEU A 53 -4.21 -14.50 0.82
N PHE A 54 -4.90 -13.87 -0.15
CA PHE A 54 -4.31 -12.78 -0.93
C PHE A 54 -4.13 -11.50 -0.09
N LEU A 55 -5.03 -11.21 0.84
CA LEU A 55 -4.87 -10.10 1.77
C LEU A 55 -3.66 -10.29 2.68
N MET A 56 -3.48 -11.49 3.23
CA MET A 56 -2.34 -11.85 4.06
C MET A 56 -1.02 -11.71 3.27
N LEU A 57 -0.94 -12.31 2.10
CA LEU A 57 0.26 -12.24 1.25
C LEU A 57 0.58 -10.81 0.83
N GLY A 58 -0.43 -10.04 0.40
CA GLY A 58 -0.27 -8.64 0.04
C GLY A 58 0.29 -7.80 1.20
N GLY A 59 -0.23 -8.01 2.41
CA GLY A 59 0.27 -7.36 3.62
C GLY A 59 1.74 -7.69 3.89
N LEU A 60 2.11 -8.96 3.89
CA LEU A 60 3.49 -9.38 4.13
C LEU A 60 4.47 -8.84 3.09
N LEU A 61 4.13 -8.93 1.80
CA LEU A 61 4.97 -8.42 0.70
C LEU A 61 5.15 -6.90 0.80
N SER A 62 4.12 -6.17 1.23
CA SER A 62 4.16 -4.72 1.37
C SER A 62 5.18 -4.24 2.41
N THR A 63 5.54 -5.06 3.40
CA THR A 63 6.54 -4.67 4.40
C THR A 63 7.91 -4.37 3.78
N ALA A 64 8.38 -5.21 2.86
CA ALA A 64 9.63 -4.99 2.14
C ALA A 64 9.56 -3.73 1.24
N VAL A 65 8.41 -3.50 0.62
CA VAL A 65 8.16 -2.31 -0.21
C VAL A 65 8.27 -1.03 0.61
N LEU A 66 7.67 -1.01 1.80
CA LEU A 66 7.67 0.16 2.68
C LEU A 66 9.08 0.50 3.17
N VAL A 67 9.94 -0.49 3.44
CA VAL A 67 11.33 -0.25 3.78
C VAL A 67 12.08 0.40 2.60
N ALA A 68 11.90 -0.08 1.38
CA ALA A 68 12.54 0.52 0.21
C ALA A 68 12.00 1.94 -0.10
N VAL A 69 10.71 2.19 0.12
CA VAL A 69 10.11 3.53 0.03
C VAL A 69 10.74 4.47 1.05
N TYR A 70 10.87 4.03 2.30
CA TYR A 70 11.54 4.80 3.36
C TYR A 70 12.96 5.16 2.97
N GLU A 71 13.76 4.21 2.51
CA GLU A 71 15.15 4.45 2.12
C GLU A 71 15.29 5.54 1.04
N ARG A 72 14.37 5.61 0.10
CA ARG A 72 14.35 6.67 -0.92
C ARG A 72 13.80 8.01 -0.41
N LEU A 73 12.80 7.99 0.46
CA LEU A 73 12.11 9.20 0.91
C LEU A 73 12.77 9.89 2.10
N ARG A 74 13.61 9.17 2.89
CA ARG A 74 14.31 9.75 4.05
C ARG A 74 15.24 10.92 3.68
N GLU A 75 15.73 10.97 2.44
CA GLU A 75 16.53 12.09 1.97
C GLU A 75 15.69 13.37 1.74
N THR A 76 14.39 13.25 1.59
CA THR A 76 13.46 14.39 1.48
C THR A 76 13.10 14.93 2.86
N ASP A 77 12.71 14.06 3.78
CA ASP A 77 12.44 14.35 5.19
C ASP A 77 12.48 13.05 5.99
N ALA A 78 13.53 12.87 6.78
CA ALA A 78 13.79 11.61 7.49
C ALA A 78 12.72 11.31 8.55
N SER A 79 12.22 12.32 9.26
CA SER A 79 11.25 12.14 10.34
C SER A 79 9.87 11.76 9.78
N PHE A 80 9.40 12.44 8.75
CA PHE A 80 8.14 12.10 8.10
C PHE A 80 8.23 10.76 7.36
N ALA A 81 9.37 10.44 6.74
CA ALA A 81 9.57 9.14 6.10
C ALA A 81 9.54 8.00 7.13
N LEU A 82 10.18 8.18 8.30
CA LEU A 82 10.12 7.20 9.39
C LEU A 82 8.69 7.03 9.92
N TRP A 83 7.97 8.14 10.12
CA TRP A 83 6.57 8.07 10.56
C TRP A 83 5.68 7.36 9.54
N ALA A 84 5.86 7.65 8.26
CA ALA A 84 5.16 6.94 7.19
C ALA A 84 5.49 5.43 7.17
N LEU A 85 6.76 5.06 7.40
CA LEU A 85 7.18 3.66 7.52
C LEU A 85 6.46 2.97 8.68
N LEU A 86 6.44 3.56 9.88
CA LEU A 86 5.81 2.97 11.05
C LEU A 86 4.30 2.76 10.85
N LEU A 87 3.59 3.78 10.34
CA LEU A 87 2.18 3.66 10.00
C LEU A 87 1.96 2.63 8.90
N GLY A 88 2.79 2.65 7.86
CA GLY A 88 2.69 1.70 6.75
C GLY A 88 2.90 0.26 7.19
N ILE A 89 3.91 -0.02 8.02
CA ILE A 89 4.16 -1.35 8.58
C ILE A 89 2.98 -1.80 9.45
N ALA A 90 2.43 -0.91 10.30
CA ALA A 90 1.25 -1.22 11.09
C ALA A 90 0.05 -1.60 10.20
N GLY A 91 -0.20 -0.84 9.11
CA GLY A 91 -1.24 -1.15 8.14
C GLY A 91 -1.00 -2.46 7.39
N ALA A 92 0.24 -2.71 6.95
CA ALA A 92 0.63 -3.93 6.24
C ALA A 92 0.49 -5.18 7.10
N LEU A 93 0.97 -5.13 8.36
CA LEU A 93 0.78 -6.21 9.33
C LEU A 93 -0.69 -6.36 9.73
N GLY A 94 -1.43 -5.25 9.83
CA GLY A 94 -2.88 -5.28 10.03
C GLY A 94 -3.59 -6.05 8.93
N SER A 95 -3.22 -5.83 7.67
CA SER A 95 -3.75 -6.59 6.52
C SER A 95 -3.34 -8.07 6.58
N ALA A 96 -2.10 -8.36 6.96
CA ALA A 96 -1.63 -9.75 7.10
C ALA A 96 -2.39 -10.50 8.22
N VAL A 97 -2.62 -9.86 9.36
CA VAL A 97 -3.39 -10.44 10.48
C VAL A 97 -4.86 -10.60 10.09
N HIS A 98 -5.45 -9.61 9.44
CA HIS A 98 -6.84 -9.67 8.95
C HIS A 98 -7.04 -10.84 8.00
N GLY A 99 -6.21 -10.92 6.96
CA GLY A 99 -6.28 -12.02 6.00
C GLY A 99 -5.96 -13.38 6.61
N GLY A 100 -4.98 -13.46 7.51
CA GLY A 100 -4.63 -14.69 8.23
C GLY A 100 -5.77 -15.19 9.12
N TYR A 101 -6.50 -14.29 9.77
CA TYR A 101 -7.68 -14.63 10.57
C TYR A 101 -8.83 -15.16 9.70
N ASP A 102 -9.11 -14.49 8.59
CA ASP A 102 -10.16 -14.93 7.65
C ASP A 102 -9.81 -16.29 7.03
N LEU A 103 -8.53 -16.49 6.67
CA LEU A 103 -8.02 -17.76 6.17
C LEU A 103 -8.17 -18.90 7.21
N ALA A 104 -7.80 -18.64 8.46
CA ALA A 104 -7.94 -19.61 9.56
C ALA A 104 -9.40 -20.02 9.78
N ASN A 105 -10.31 -19.04 9.78
CA ASN A 105 -11.75 -19.31 9.93
C ASN A 105 -12.35 -20.04 8.72
N ALA A 106 -11.83 -19.82 7.53
CA ALA A 106 -12.28 -20.54 6.33
C ALA A 106 -11.82 -22.01 6.33
N ILE A 107 -10.65 -22.31 6.92
CA ILE A 107 -10.11 -23.68 7.04
C ILE A 107 -10.75 -24.43 8.21
N ASN A 108 -10.87 -23.75 9.37
CA ASN A 108 -11.41 -24.29 10.61
C ASN A 108 -12.52 -23.37 11.13
N PRO A 109 -13.75 -23.48 10.59
CA PRO A 109 -14.86 -22.65 11.03
C PRO A 109 -15.11 -22.81 12.55
N PRO A 110 -15.18 -21.69 13.30
CA PRO A 110 -15.50 -21.77 14.72
C PRO A 110 -16.93 -22.30 14.93
N PRO A 111 -17.23 -23.02 16.01
CA PRO A 111 -18.54 -23.59 16.29
C PRO A 111 -19.63 -22.50 16.48
N SER A 112 -19.23 -21.29 16.86
CA SER A 112 -20.09 -20.11 16.90
C SER A 112 -19.24 -18.87 16.58
N ILE A 113 -19.81 -17.91 15.87
CA ILE A 113 -19.21 -16.58 15.72
C ILE A 113 -19.39 -15.86 17.05
N PRO A 114 -18.32 -15.37 17.70
CA PRO A 114 -18.47 -14.60 18.92
C PRO A 114 -19.36 -13.38 18.66
N ASP A 115 -20.31 -13.15 19.57
CA ASP A 115 -21.14 -11.94 19.51
C ASP A 115 -20.26 -10.72 19.73
N LEU A 116 -19.96 -10.00 18.67
CA LEU A 116 -19.18 -8.77 18.77
C LEU A 116 -20.12 -7.66 19.26
N PRO A 117 -19.69 -6.89 20.28
CA PRO A 117 -20.52 -5.78 20.81
C PRO A 117 -20.73 -4.67 19.79
N ASN A 118 -19.96 -4.67 18.70
CA ASN A 118 -20.05 -3.72 17.60
C ASN A 118 -19.91 -4.47 16.27
N PRO A 119 -20.82 -4.26 15.29
CA PRO A 119 -20.76 -4.89 13.98
C PRO A 119 -19.58 -4.37 13.11
N VAL A 120 -18.88 -3.32 13.54
CA VAL A 120 -17.69 -2.81 12.83
C VAL A 120 -16.50 -3.68 13.13
N ASP A 121 -15.88 -4.24 12.09
CA ASP A 121 -14.65 -5.02 12.22
C ASP A 121 -13.45 -4.14 12.63
N PRO A 122 -12.89 -4.30 13.83
CA PRO A 122 -11.79 -3.46 14.32
C PRO A 122 -10.51 -3.61 13.50
N ARG A 123 -10.33 -4.71 12.77
CA ARG A 123 -9.19 -4.95 11.90
C ARG A 123 -9.13 -3.95 10.73
N GLY A 124 -10.28 -3.41 10.34
CA GLY A 124 -10.40 -2.40 9.29
C GLY A 124 -9.65 -1.10 9.59
N LEU A 125 -9.45 -0.76 10.87
CA LEU A 125 -8.66 0.41 11.26
C LEU A 125 -7.23 0.32 10.70
N LEU A 126 -6.54 -0.80 10.93
CA LEU A 126 -5.15 -0.98 10.46
C LEU A 126 -5.11 -1.18 8.94
N THR A 127 -5.95 -2.06 8.43
CA THR A 127 -5.96 -2.47 7.01
C THR A 127 -6.26 -1.30 6.07
N PHE A 128 -7.15 -0.38 6.46
CA PHE A 128 -7.61 0.73 5.61
C PHE A 128 -7.25 2.10 6.19
N GLY A 129 -7.62 2.39 7.43
CA GLY A 129 -7.45 3.69 8.04
C GLY A 129 -5.99 4.09 8.20
N VAL A 130 -5.19 3.26 8.89
CA VAL A 130 -3.78 3.53 9.15
C VAL A 130 -2.93 3.41 7.88
N ALA A 131 -3.21 2.41 7.03
CA ALA A 131 -2.56 2.30 5.72
C ALA A 131 -2.83 3.53 4.84
N GLY A 132 -4.08 4.03 4.83
CA GLY A 132 -4.43 5.27 4.14
C GLY A 132 -3.68 6.48 4.69
N ALA A 133 -3.58 6.62 6.02
CA ALA A 133 -2.80 7.69 6.65
C ALA A 133 -1.31 7.63 6.26
N ALA A 134 -0.72 6.44 6.24
CA ALA A 134 0.65 6.25 5.77
C ALA A 134 0.84 6.73 4.33
N LEU A 135 -0.10 6.37 3.44
CA LEU A 135 -0.05 6.75 2.03
C LEU A 135 -0.20 8.26 1.81
N PHE A 136 -0.92 9.00 2.67
CA PHE A 136 -0.94 10.46 2.61
C PHE A 136 0.46 11.04 2.80
N VAL A 137 1.19 10.56 3.81
CA VAL A 137 2.55 11.04 4.10
C VAL A 137 3.52 10.63 2.98
N VAL A 138 3.44 9.38 2.51
CA VAL A 138 4.25 8.89 1.37
C VAL A 138 4.00 9.73 0.12
N ALA A 139 2.74 10.00 -0.22
CA ALA A 139 2.37 10.80 -1.37
C ALA A 139 2.94 12.23 -1.31
N TRP A 140 2.81 12.86 -0.14
CA TRP A 140 3.37 14.19 0.10
C TRP A 140 4.89 14.21 -0.07
N LEU A 141 5.61 13.22 0.48
CA LEU A 141 7.06 13.09 0.34
C LEU A 141 7.48 12.85 -1.12
N ILE A 142 6.75 12.01 -1.87
CA ILE A 142 7.01 11.77 -3.30
C ILE A 142 6.90 13.07 -4.10
N LEU A 143 5.84 13.84 -3.87
CA LEU A 143 5.61 15.08 -4.63
C LEU A 143 6.64 16.16 -4.28
N ARG A 144 7.14 16.18 -3.05
CA ARG A 144 8.13 17.14 -2.57
C ARG A 144 9.57 16.76 -2.93
N GLY A 145 9.92 15.47 -2.91
CA GLY A 145 11.30 15.01 -2.94
C GLY A 145 11.88 14.76 -4.34
N GLY A 146 11.04 14.57 -5.37
CA GLY A 146 11.50 14.29 -6.74
C GLY A 146 12.22 12.94 -6.93
N ARG A 147 12.16 12.04 -5.95
CA ARG A 147 12.79 10.69 -5.99
C ARG A 147 11.95 9.64 -6.71
N PHE A 148 10.71 9.97 -6.98
CA PHE A 148 9.77 9.16 -7.72
C PHE A 148 9.03 10.03 -8.74
N PRO A 149 8.45 9.45 -9.81
CA PRO A 149 7.58 10.18 -10.71
C PRO A 149 6.41 10.82 -9.97
N LYS A 150 6.11 12.09 -10.24
CA LYS A 150 5.00 12.81 -9.57
C LYS A 150 3.65 12.10 -9.71
N GLY A 151 3.41 11.42 -10.85
CA GLY A 151 2.19 10.64 -11.07
C GLY A 151 1.99 9.56 -10.00
N LEU A 152 3.06 8.96 -9.52
CA LEU A 152 3.01 7.97 -8.44
C LEU A 152 2.54 8.61 -7.11
N GLY A 153 2.96 9.85 -6.83
CA GLY A 153 2.49 10.62 -5.68
C GLY A 153 0.99 10.93 -5.76
N TYR A 154 0.49 11.35 -6.93
CA TYR A 154 -0.95 11.56 -7.11
C TYR A 154 -1.76 10.27 -6.98
N LEU A 155 -1.25 9.16 -7.52
CA LEU A 155 -1.90 7.85 -7.39
C LEU A 155 -1.92 7.38 -5.92
N ALA A 156 -0.84 7.63 -5.17
CA ALA A 156 -0.78 7.34 -3.73
C ALA A 156 -1.78 8.20 -2.94
N TYR A 157 -1.94 9.49 -3.26
CA TYR A 157 -2.99 10.33 -2.65
C TYR A 157 -4.38 9.80 -2.95
N LEU A 158 -4.65 9.42 -4.20
CA LEU A 158 -5.95 8.85 -4.56
C LEU A 158 -6.23 7.57 -3.75
N SER A 159 -5.25 6.65 -3.67
CA SER A 159 -5.38 5.44 -2.85
C SER A 159 -5.61 5.77 -1.38
N ALA A 160 -4.87 6.75 -0.83
CA ALA A 160 -5.02 7.20 0.56
C ALA A 160 -6.45 7.71 0.85
N VAL A 161 -6.98 8.57 -0.03
CA VAL A 161 -8.36 9.10 0.10
C VAL A 161 -9.38 7.96 0.06
N LEU A 162 -9.25 7.02 -0.89
CA LEU A 162 -10.18 5.91 -1.04
C LEU A 162 -10.14 4.97 0.18
N LEU A 163 -8.94 4.68 0.73
CA LEU A 163 -8.80 3.83 1.91
C LEU A 163 -9.38 4.49 3.17
N VAL A 164 -9.10 5.77 3.39
CA VAL A 164 -9.66 6.50 4.55
C VAL A 164 -11.19 6.64 4.41
N ALA A 165 -11.68 6.97 3.21
CA ALA A 165 -13.11 7.05 2.95
C ALA A 165 -13.80 5.70 3.17
N LEU A 166 -13.18 4.60 2.74
CA LEU A 166 -13.66 3.24 2.96
C LEU A 166 -13.74 2.93 4.46
N TYR A 167 -12.69 3.26 5.22
CA TYR A 167 -12.67 3.03 6.67
C TYR A 167 -13.74 3.85 7.39
N LEU A 168 -13.79 5.17 7.14
CA LEU A 168 -14.77 6.06 7.77
C LEU A 168 -16.20 5.71 7.35
N GLY A 169 -16.41 5.36 6.08
CA GLY A 169 -17.70 4.88 5.59
C GLY A 169 -18.16 3.64 6.35
N ARG A 170 -17.28 2.68 6.58
CA ARG A 170 -17.58 1.46 7.34
C ARG A 170 -17.85 1.72 8.82
N LEU A 171 -17.32 2.78 9.42
CA LEU A 171 -17.64 3.16 10.80
C LEU A 171 -19.06 3.69 10.97
N VAL A 172 -19.58 4.38 9.94
CA VAL A 172 -20.86 5.09 10.02
C VAL A 172 -21.97 4.32 9.32
N ILE A 173 -21.63 3.70 8.17
CA ILE A 173 -22.57 2.99 7.31
C ILE A 173 -22.31 1.50 7.48
N LEU A 174 -23.24 0.81 8.12
CA LEU A 174 -23.13 -0.61 8.40
C LEU A 174 -23.54 -1.50 7.20
N GLU A 175 -24.11 -0.89 6.15
CA GLU A 175 -24.53 -1.56 4.92
C GLU A 175 -23.36 -1.67 3.92
N PRO A 176 -22.77 -2.86 3.71
CA PRO A 176 -21.59 -3.03 2.85
C PRO A 176 -21.85 -2.74 1.38
N THR A 177 -23.10 -2.86 0.93
CA THR A 177 -23.51 -2.64 -0.47
C THR A 177 -23.82 -1.17 -0.75
N SER A 178 -23.75 -0.30 0.26
CA SER A 178 -23.90 1.15 0.09
C SER A 178 -22.87 1.67 -0.94
N PRO A 179 -23.29 2.46 -1.94
CA PRO A 179 -22.37 3.05 -2.93
C PRO A 179 -21.20 3.83 -2.31
N VAL A 180 -21.40 4.44 -1.13
CA VAL A 180 -20.38 5.18 -0.40
C VAL A 180 -19.22 4.28 0.05
N ILE A 181 -19.49 3.00 0.28
CA ILE A 181 -18.51 1.98 0.63
C ILE A 181 -18.02 1.24 -0.63
N LEU A 182 -18.98 0.80 -1.45
CA LEU A 182 -18.69 -0.05 -2.59
C LEU A 182 -17.83 0.64 -3.65
N VAL A 183 -18.10 1.91 -3.98
CA VAL A 183 -17.35 2.63 -5.01
C VAL A 183 -15.87 2.80 -4.62
N PRO A 184 -15.51 3.31 -3.41
CA PRO A 184 -14.11 3.35 -2.99
C PRO A 184 -13.44 1.97 -2.95
N ALA A 185 -14.16 0.94 -2.50
CA ALA A 185 -13.63 -0.43 -2.45
C ALA A 185 -13.29 -0.98 -3.85
N LEU A 186 -14.20 -0.81 -4.81
CA LEU A 186 -14.00 -1.26 -6.19
C LEU A 186 -12.87 -0.47 -6.88
N LEU A 187 -12.89 0.86 -6.78
CA LEU A 187 -11.86 1.69 -7.41
C LEU A 187 -10.48 1.40 -6.84
N ASN A 188 -10.37 1.32 -5.52
CA ASN A 188 -9.08 1.04 -4.90
C ASN A 188 -8.63 -0.40 -5.16
N GLY A 189 -9.51 -1.38 -4.98
CA GLY A 189 -9.16 -2.80 -5.09
C GLY A 189 -8.81 -3.24 -6.51
N PHE A 190 -9.57 -2.81 -7.52
CA PHE A 190 -9.36 -3.27 -8.90
C PHE A 190 -8.41 -2.40 -9.72
N LEU A 191 -8.27 -1.12 -9.38
CA LEU A 191 -7.53 -0.18 -10.24
C LEU A 191 -6.39 0.52 -9.50
N VAL A 192 -6.70 1.30 -8.46
CA VAL A 192 -5.75 2.27 -7.91
C VAL A 192 -4.62 1.57 -7.15
N ASN A 193 -4.94 0.67 -6.25
CA ASN A 193 -3.93 -0.04 -5.45
C ASN A 193 -3.05 -0.98 -6.28
N PRO A 194 -3.59 -1.83 -7.19
CA PRO A 194 -2.76 -2.62 -8.09
C PRO A 194 -1.85 -1.75 -8.96
N ALA A 195 -2.37 -0.68 -9.55
CA ALA A 195 -1.59 0.23 -10.37
C ALA A 195 -0.47 0.92 -9.57
N LEU A 196 -0.76 1.38 -8.35
CA LEU A 196 0.21 1.99 -7.45
C LEU A 196 1.38 1.04 -7.15
N TYR A 197 1.08 -0.17 -6.71
CA TYR A 197 2.10 -1.15 -6.32
C TYR A 197 2.90 -1.65 -7.52
N ILE A 198 2.25 -1.92 -8.67
CA ILE A 198 2.95 -2.35 -9.89
C ILE A 198 3.86 -1.21 -10.39
N TRP A 199 3.37 0.03 -10.45
CA TRP A 199 4.19 1.16 -10.88
C TRP A 199 5.36 1.42 -9.94
N LEU A 200 5.14 1.34 -8.63
CA LEU A 200 6.18 1.43 -7.61
C LEU A 200 7.23 0.33 -7.78
N GLY A 201 6.80 -0.90 -8.02
CA GLY A 201 7.68 -2.03 -8.29
C GLY A 201 8.53 -1.80 -9.53
N LEU A 202 7.95 -1.33 -10.62
CA LEU A 202 8.67 -1.00 -11.85
C LEU A 202 9.67 0.15 -11.63
N ALA A 203 9.33 1.14 -10.79
CA ALA A 203 10.24 2.23 -10.44
C ALA A 203 11.45 1.75 -9.64
N PHE A 204 11.30 0.73 -8.79
CA PHE A 204 12.43 0.10 -8.10
C PHE A 204 13.26 -0.79 -9.04
N LEU A 205 12.63 -1.58 -9.90
CA LEU A 205 13.34 -2.51 -10.79
C LEU A 205 14.14 -1.80 -11.89
N ARG A 206 13.66 -0.64 -12.36
CA ARG A 206 14.33 0.13 -13.43
C ARG A 206 15.47 1.02 -12.92
N GLY A 207 15.60 1.21 -11.61
CA GLY A 207 16.49 2.21 -11.06
C GLY A 207 16.05 3.61 -11.50
N GLY A 208 15.71 4.52 -10.61
CA GLY A 208 15.05 5.79 -10.88
C GLY A 208 15.59 6.60 -12.05
N GLY A 209 15.04 6.38 -13.24
CA GLY A 209 15.40 7.08 -14.47
C GLY A 209 14.25 7.06 -15.46
N SER A 210 13.38 8.07 -15.42
CA SER A 210 12.59 8.55 -16.55
C SER A 210 12.18 9.98 -16.28
#